data_78d7ff8c93ec3d4ac37929992047c9a5
#
_entry.id   78d7ff8c93ec3d4ac37929992047c9a5
#
_cell.length_a   1.000
_cell.length_b   1.000
_cell.length_c   1.000
_cell.angle_alpha   90.00
_cell.angle_beta   90.00
_cell.angle_gamma   90.00
#
_symmetry.space_group_name_H-M   'P 1'
#
loop_
_entity.id
_entity.type
_entity.pdbx_description
1 polymer ?
#
loop_
_entity_poly.entity_id
_entity_poly.type
_entity_poly.pdbx_seq_one_letter_code
_entity_poly.pdbx_strand_id
1 'polypeptide(L)'
;MVTQHDEYRSLYQSYLKCCNEHDLDGMASFYTSTIKVNDVPMDPPAVTAQFEPLISAFPDWHWEMRHIVVDGDYIACHFTVTGTHRGAFQGVEATGRRVTISEFTLYHVEDGKFAEVWDLADMDAAMRQIGLGEDRHGDGSR
;
A
#
# COMPACT_ATOMS: atom_id res chain seq x y z
N MET A 1 13.02 -27.76 8.23
CA MET A 1 12.14 -27.82 7.06
C MET A 1 11.35 -26.53 6.93
N VAL A 2 11.30 -26.00 5.73
CA VAL A 2 10.55 -24.78 5.45
C VAL A 2 9.10 -25.14 5.17
N THR A 3 8.17 -24.51 5.87
CA THR A 3 6.73 -24.72 5.65
C THR A 3 6.21 -23.75 4.60
N GLN A 4 4.99 -24.01 4.10
CA GLN A 4 4.33 -23.07 3.18
C GLN A 4 4.13 -21.72 3.86
N HIS A 5 3.80 -21.71 5.16
CA HIS A 5 3.69 -20.45 5.92
C HIS A 5 5.00 -19.67 5.87
N ASP A 6 6.14 -20.35 6.08
CA ASP A 6 7.44 -19.69 6.05
C ASP A 6 7.77 -19.17 4.66
N GLU A 7 7.44 -19.94 3.62
CA GLU A 7 7.66 -19.54 2.23
C GLU A 7 6.83 -18.30 1.88
N TYR A 8 5.57 -18.28 2.31
CA TYR A 8 4.68 -17.16 2.01
C TYR A 8 5.07 -15.92 2.80
N ARG A 9 5.54 -16.08 4.04
CA ARG A 9 6.06 -14.95 4.82
C ARG A 9 7.29 -14.36 4.12
N SER A 10 8.19 -15.21 3.66
CA SER A 10 9.40 -14.77 2.94
C SER A 10 9.04 -14.10 1.63
N LEU A 11 8.08 -14.67 0.90
CA LEU A 11 7.59 -14.09 -0.35
C LEU A 11 7.10 -12.67 -0.09
N TYR A 12 6.25 -12.49 0.93
CA TYR A 12 5.69 -11.19 1.21
C TYR A 12 6.76 -10.20 1.69
N GLN A 13 7.71 -10.66 2.50
CA GLN A 13 8.79 -9.79 2.97
C GLN A 13 9.64 -9.28 1.81
N SER A 14 9.91 -10.13 0.82
CA SER A 14 10.64 -9.72 -0.38
C SER A 14 9.85 -8.70 -1.19
N TYR A 15 8.54 -8.90 -1.32
CA TYR A 15 7.66 -7.96 -2.00
C TYR A 15 7.61 -6.61 -1.25
N LEU A 16 7.44 -6.66 0.07
CA LEU A 16 7.37 -5.47 0.90
C LEU A 16 8.65 -4.63 0.79
N LYS A 17 9.80 -5.30 0.68
CA LYS A 17 11.05 -4.60 0.48
C LYS A 17 11.01 -3.78 -0.81
N CYS A 18 10.52 -4.36 -1.90
CA CYS A 18 10.35 -3.62 -3.15
C CYS A 18 9.37 -2.46 -2.98
N CYS A 19 8.27 -2.68 -2.27
CA CYS A 19 7.29 -1.62 -2.01
C CYS A 19 7.95 -0.44 -1.30
N ASN A 20 8.71 -0.71 -0.25
CA ASN A 20 9.34 0.34 0.55
C ASN A 20 10.51 1.01 -0.16
N GLU A 21 11.11 0.34 -1.12
CA GLU A 21 12.14 0.95 -1.97
C GLU A 21 11.52 1.71 -3.14
N HIS A 22 10.20 1.65 -3.28
CA HIS A 22 9.46 2.22 -4.41
C HIS A 22 9.96 1.67 -5.75
N ASP A 23 10.37 0.40 -5.73
CA ASP A 23 10.87 -0.31 -6.90
C ASP A 23 9.67 -0.92 -7.64
N LEU A 24 9.08 -0.12 -8.53
CA LEU A 24 7.85 -0.52 -9.21
C LEU A 24 8.05 -1.75 -10.09
N ASP A 25 9.18 -1.83 -10.78
CA ASP A 25 9.49 -3.00 -11.61
C ASP A 25 9.65 -4.25 -10.75
N GLY A 26 10.33 -4.11 -9.60
CA GLY A 26 10.47 -5.20 -8.64
C GLY A 26 9.12 -5.67 -8.12
N MET A 27 8.25 -4.71 -7.77
CA MET A 27 6.89 -5.03 -7.33
C MET A 27 6.13 -5.81 -8.40
N ALA A 28 6.20 -5.34 -9.65
CA ALA A 28 5.48 -5.94 -10.76
C ALA A 28 5.89 -7.40 -10.99
N SER A 29 7.13 -7.75 -10.68
CA SER A 29 7.62 -9.12 -10.88
C SER A 29 6.95 -10.13 -9.96
N PHE A 30 6.25 -9.68 -8.92
CA PHE A 30 5.55 -10.57 -7.99
C PHE A 30 4.12 -10.89 -8.41
N TYR A 31 3.61 -10.25 -9.47
CA TYR A 31 2.22 -10.40 -9.88
C TYR A 31 2.09 -11.42 -11.01
N THR A 32 0.95 -12.13 -11.05
CA THR A 32 0.59 -12.91 -12.22
C THR A 32 0.37 -11.97 -13.41
N SER A 33 0.38 -12.53 -14.62
CA SER A 33 0.23 -11.72 -15.85
C SER A 33 -1.07 -10.94 -15.87
N THR A 34 -2.12 -11.47 -15.23
CA THR A 34 -3.38 -10.74 -15.00
C THR A 34 -3.71 -10.89 -13.52
N ILE A 35 -3.52 -9.83 -12.77
CA ILE A 35 -3.84 -9.80 -11.35
C ILE A 35 -5.15 -9.05 -11.16
N LYS A 36 -6.00 -9.53 -10.25
CA LYS A 36 -7.22 -8.81 -9.88
C LYS A 36 -6.94 -7.94 -8.67
N VAL A 37 -7.21 -6.65 -8.80
CA VAL A 37 -7.07 -5.68 -7.73
C VAL A 37 -8.46 -5.20 -7.36
N ASN A 38 -8.92 -5.55 -6.16
CA ASN A 38 -10.28 -5.26 -5.70
C ASN A 38 -11.29 -5.69 -6.77
N ASP A 39 -11.11 -6.92 -7.28
CA ASP A 39 -11.95 -7.59 -8.26
C ASP A 39 -11.84 -7.05 -9.69
N VAL A 40 -10.90 -6.14 -9.96
CA VAL A 40 -10.68 -5.59 -11.30
C VAL A 40 -9.42 -6.19 -11.92
N PRO A 41 -9.53 -6.88 -13.07
CA PRO A 41 -8.34 -7.45 -13.73
C PRO A 41 -7.41 -6.34 -14.24
N MET A 42 -6.12 -6.51 -14.00
CA MET A 42 -5.10 -5.56 -14.45
C MET A 42 -3.85 -6.32 -14.84
N ASP A 43 -3.06 -5.73 -15.74
CA ASP A 43 -1.70 -6.24 -15.95
C ASP A 43 -0.76 -5.60 -14.92
N PRO A 44 0.42 -6.18 -14.68
CA PRO A 44 1.34 -5.65 -13.66
C PRO A 44 1.70 -4.17 -13.84
N PRO A 45 1.98 -3.65 -15.05
CA PRO A 45 2.27 -2.22 -15.18
C PRO A 45 1.09 -1.33 -14.77
N ALA A 46 -0.15 -1.76 -15.02
CA ALA A 46 -1.32 -0.99 -14.61
C ALA A 46 -1.43 -0.93 -13.09
N VAL A 47 -1.06 -2.01 -12.40
CA VAL A 47 -1.09 -2.02 -10.94
C VAL A 47 -0.06 -1.03 -10.39
N THR A 48 1.18 -1.12 -10.85
CA THR A 48 2.24 -0.26 -10.32
C THR A 48 2.03 1.21 -10.69
N ALA A 49 1.39 1.49 -11.82
CA ALA A 49 1.09 2.86 -12.21
C ALA A 49 0.19 3.56 -11.18
N GLN A 50 -0.60 2.81 -10.42
CA GLN A 50 -1.47 3.39 -9.38
C GLN A 50 -0.68 3.98 -8.22
N PHE A 51 0.55 3.52 -8.01
CA PHE A 51 1.40 4.03 -6.92
C PHE A 51 2.13 5.32 -7.30
N GLU A 52 2.24 5.65 -8.57
CA GLU A 52 3.03 6.80 -9.00
C GLU A 52 2.54 8.12 -8.43
N PRO A 53 1.23 8.45 -8.50
CA PRO A 53 0.76 9.70 -7.90
C PRO A 53 0.97 9.74 -6.39
N LEU A 54 0.84 8.60 -5.73
CA LEU A 54 1.00 8.49 -4.29
C LEU A 54 2.46 8.75 -3.89
N ILE A 55 3.39 8.10 -4.57
CA ILE A 55 4.82 8.25 -4.30
C ILE A 55 5.30 9.64 -4.69
N SER A 56 4.75 10.21 -5.75
CA SER A 56 5.07 11.57 -6.15
C SER A 56 4.66 12.58 -5.07
N ALA A 57 3.48 12.39 -4.48
CA ALA A 57 2.96 13.27 -3.44
C ALA A 57 3.63 13.02 -2.08
N PHE A 58 3.98 11.78 -1.80
CA PHE A 58 4.58 11.35 -0.53
C PHE A 58 5.84 10.54 -0.84
N PRO A 59 6.98 11.19 -1.13
CA PRO A 59 8.19 10.47 -1.55
C PRO A 59 8.75 9.51 -0.51
N ASP A 60 8.41 9.70 0.75
CA ASP A 60 8.82 8.85 1.86
C ASP A 60 7.72 7.87 2.29
N TRP A 61 6.75 7.58 1.39
CA TRP A 61 5.67 6.64 1.71
C TRP A 61 6.27 5.30 2.13
N HIS A 62 5.85 4.82 3.31
CA HIS A 62 6.46 3.64 3.92
C HIS A 62 5.39 2.77 4.58
N TRP A 63 5.48 1.48 4.31
CA TRP A 63 4.59 0.47 4.91
C TRP A 63 5.35 -0.25 6.02
N GLU A 64 4.86 -0.11 7.24
CA GLU A 64 5.38 -0.88 8.39
C GLU A 64 4.43 -2.02 8.67
N MET A 65 4.90 -3.25 8.48
CA MET A 65 4.06 -4.42 8.75
C MET A 65 3.87 -4.59 10.25
N ARG A 66 2.60 -4.65 10.67
CA ARG A 66 2.22 -4.87 12.05
C ARG A 66 1.78 -6.31 12.29
N HIS A 67 1.08 -6.90 11.32
CA HIS A 67 0.55 -8.25 11.41
C HIS A 67 0.60 -8.91 10.05
N ILE A 68 0.95 -10.21 10.04
CA ILE A 68 0.84 -11.05 8.86
C ILE A 68 0.26 -12.39 9.27
N VAL A 69 -0.75 -12.84 8.53
CA VAL A 69 -1.43 -14.11 8.77
C VAL A 69 -1.46 -14.87 7.45
N VAL A 70 -1.06 -16.13 7.49
CA VAL A 70 -1.07 -17.00 6.31
C VAL A 70 -2.03 -18.15 6.58
N ASP A 71 -2.97 -18.35 5.66
CA ASP A 71 -3.90 -19.48 5.74
C ASP A 71 -4.16 -19.99 4.33
N GLY A 72 -3.74 -21.25 4.09
CA GLY A 72 -3.84 -21.81 2.75
C GLY A 72 -3.06 -20.98 1.75
N ASP A 73 -3.71 -20.58 0.66
CA ASP A 73 -3.10 -19.79 -0.39
C ASP A 73 -3.27 -18.28 -0.18
N TYR A 74 -3.65 -17.87 1.04
CA TYR A 74 -3.96 -16.48 1.34
C TYR A 74 -2.97 -15.89 2.34
N ILE A 75 -2.62 -14.62 2.12
CA ILE A 75 -1.79 -13.86 3.04
C ILE A 75 -2.57 -12.59 3.40
N ALA A 76 -2.83 -12.41 4.70
CA ALA A 76 -3.48 -11.20 5.19
C ALA A 76 -2.45 -10.35 5.93
N CYS A 77 -2.45 -9.05 5.69
CA CYS A 77 -1.50 -8.13 6.31
C CYS A 77 -2.19 -6.92 6.88
N HIS A 78 -1.61 -6.38 7.94
CA HIS A 78 -2.01 -5.10 8.51
C HIS A 78 -0.77 -4.23 8.64
N PHE A 79 -0.87 -3.00 8.14
CA PHE A 79 0.24 -2.05 8.13
C PHE A 79 -0.12 -0.77 8.83
N THR A 80 0.88 -0.14 9.44
CA THR A 80 0.89 1.29 9.70
C THR A 80 1.64 1.92 8.52
N VAL A 81 1.02 2.88 7.86
CA VAL A 81 1.61 3.54 6.70
C VAL A 81 1.84 5.00 7.02
N THR A 82 3.02 5.49 6.68
CA THR A 82 3.41 6.88 6.96
C THR A 82 3.94 7.54 5.71
N GLY A 83 3.85 8.85 5.67
CA GLY A 83 4.42 9.65 4.60
C GLY A 83 4.34 11.11 4.92
N THR A 84 5.09 11.92 4.19
CA THR A 84 5.10 13.38 4.32
C THR A 84 4.59 13.99 3.02
N HIS A 85 3.60 14.88 3.15
CA HIS A 85 2.92 15.48 1.99
C HIS A 85 3.82 16.57 1.38
N ARG A 86 4.58 16.21 0.34
CA ARG A 86 5.55 17.09 -0.28
C ARG A 86 5.21 17.45 -1.73
N GLY A 87 4.19 16.84 -2.31
CA GLY A 87 3.71 17.15 -3.64
C GLY A 87 2.19 17.22 -3.64
N ALA A 88 1.62 17.86 -4.66
CA ALA A 88 0.17 17.97 -4.75
C ALA A 88 -0.48 16.58 -4.79
N PHE A 89 -1.58 16.42 -4.09
CA PHE A 89 -2.31 15.15 -4.04
C PHE A 89 -3.80 15.42 -4.01
N GLN A 90 -4.50 14.88 -4.99
CA GLN A 90 -5.96 15.00 -5.12
C GLN A 90 -6.44 16.44 -4.93
N GLY A 91 -5.75 17.38 -5.59
CA GLY A 91 -6.13 18.78 -5.57
C GLY A 91 -5.64 19.58 -4.38
N VAL A 92 -4.90 18.94 -3.45
CA VAL A 92 -4.34 19.62 -2.29
C VAL A 92 -2.85 19.85 -2.51
N GLU A 93 -2.43 21.13 -2.45
CA GLU A 93 -1.04 21.49 -2.59
C GLU A 93 -0.22 20.97 -1.40
N ALA A 94 1.09 20.77 -1.63
CA ALA A 94 1.98 20.23 -0.61
C ALA A 94 1.88 21.02 0.70
N THR A 95 1.61 20.32 1.80
CA THR A 95 1.47 20.95 3.13
C THR A 95 2.67 20.73 4.02
N GLY A 96 3.55 19.76 3.69
CA GLY A 96 4.64 19.34 4.56
C GLY A 96 4.19 18.52 5.76
N ARG A 97 2.89 18.22 5.87
CA ARG A 97 2.35 17.47 6.99
C ARG A 97 2.62 15.99 6.85
N ARG A 98 2.85 15.35 7.98
CA ARG A 98 3.04 13.90 8.03
C ARG A 98 1.70 13.22 8.22
N VAL A 99 1.49 12.12 7.49
CA VAL A 99 0.30 11.30 7.65
C VAL A 99 0.68 9.94 8.23
N THR A 100 -0.25 9.38 9.01
CA THR A 100 -0.14 8.03 9.55
C THR A 100 -1.51 7.38 9.44
N ILE A 101 -1.58 6.28 8.69
CA ILE A 101 -2.85 5.61 8.44
C ILE A 101 -2.69 4.10 8.62
N SER A 102 -3.81 3.39 8.68
CA SER A 102 -3.84 1.93 8.67
C SER A 102 -4.20 1.45 7.28
N GLU A 103 -3.64 0.31 6.90
CA GLU A 103 -4.01 -0.37 5.68
C GLU A 103 -4.10 -1.87 5.94
N PHE A 104 -5.14 -2.50 5.39
CA PHE A 104 -5.34 -3.94 5.44
C PHE A 104 -5.32 -4.48 4.03
N THR A 105 -4.65 -5.64 3.85
CA THR A 105 -4.57 -6.29 2.55
C THR A 105 -4.84 -7.78 2.70
N LEU A 106 -5.40 -8.37 1.66
CA LEU A 106 -5.55 -9.81 1.54
C LEU A 106 -5.06 -10.20 0.16
N TYR A 107 -4.11 -11.13 0.10
CA TYR A 107 -3.53 -11.59 -1.15
C TYR A 107 -3.86 -13.05 -1.38
N HIS A 108 -4.20 -13.41 -2.62
CA HIS A 108 -4.30 -14.78 -3.06
C HIS A 108 -3.08 -15.12 -3.90
N VAL A 109 -2.39 -16.20 -3.54
CA VAL A 109 -1.13 -16.60 -4.19
C VAL A 109 -1.40 -17.79 -5.11
N GLU A 110 -0.88 -17.71 -6.35
CA GLU A 110 -0.91 -18.81 -7.32
C GLU A 110 0.49 -18.96 -7.90
N ASP A 111 1.03 -20.17 -7.83
CA ASP A 111 2.34 -20.49 -8.42
C ASP A 111 3.42 -19.51 -7.97
N GLY A 112 3.40 -19.14 -6.68
CA GLY A 112 4.40 -18.27 -6.11
C GLY A 112 4.26 -16.80 -6.45
N LYS A 113 3.13 -16.39 -7.04
CA LYS A 113 2.86 -15.00 -7.42
C LYS A 113 1.51 -14.56 -6.89
N PHE A 114 1.35 -13.26 -6.74
CA PHE A 114 0.07 -12.69 -6.30
C PHE A 114 -0.87 -12.63 -7.49
N ALA A 115 -1.98 -13.37 -7.40
CA ALA A 115 -3.00 -13.45 -8.44
C ALA A 115 -4.17 -12.51 -8.16
N GLU A 116 -4.43 -12.24 -6.88
CA GLU A 116 -5.49 -11.32 -6.45
C GLU A 116 -5.03 -10.57 -5.22
N VAL A 117 -5.46 -9.32 -5.13
CA VAL A 117 -5.27 -8.51 -3.92
C VAL A 117 -6.53 -7.72 -3.65
N TRP A 118 -6.92 -7.71 -2.39
CA TRP A 118 -7.95 -6.79 -1.87
C TRP A 118 -7.26 -5.92 -0.85
N ASP A 119 -7.39 -4.60 -0.99
CA ASP A 119 -6.76 -3.70 -0.04
C ASP A 119 -7.72 -2.61 0.38
N LEU A 120 -7.51 -2.16 1.61
CA LEU A 120 -8.31 -1.09 2.18
C LEU A 120 -7.39 -0.20 3.00
N ALA A 121 -7.04 0.93 2.42
CA ALA A 121 -6.23 1.95 3.09
C ALA A 121 -7.14 3.10 3.51
N ASP A 122 -6.92 3.62 4.72
CA ASP A 122 -7.75 4.71 5.24
C ASP A 122 -7.31 6.05 4.65
N MET A 123 -7.61 6.23 3.36
CA MET A 123 -7.24 7.47 2.66
C MET A 123 -8.04 8.67 3.14
N ASP A 124 -9.24 8.45 3.68
CA ASP A 124 -9.99 9.56 4.30
C ASP A 124 -9.20 10.15 5.47
N ALA A 125 -8.59 9.30 6.29
CA ALA A 125 -7.74 9.77 7.38
C ALA A 125 -6.53 10.54 6.85
N ALA A 126 -5.91 10.06 5.76
CA ALA A 126 -4.79 10.77 5.15
C ALA A 126 -5.21 12.16 4.68
N MET A 127 -6.36 12.24 4.02
CA MET A 127 -6.86 13.53 3.51
C MET A 127 -7.15 14.50 4.65
N ARG A 128 -7.74 14.01 5.74
CA ARG A 128 -7.97 14.85 6.93
C ARG A 128 -6.66 15.36 7.53
N GLN A 129 -5.65 14.48 7.58
CA GLN A 129 -4.36 14.83 8.19
C GLN A 129 -3.59 15.86 7.38
N ILE A 130 -3.76 15.89 6.07
CA ILE A 130 -3.15 16.96 5.26
C ILE A 130 -4.03 18.21 5.21
N GLY A 131 -5.16 18.21 5.90
CA GLY A 131 -5.93 19.42 6.13
C GLY A 131 -7.15 19.62 5.26
N LEU A 132 -7.45 18.69 4.38
CA LEU A 132 -8.60 18.87 3.47
C LEU A 132 -9.93 18.90 4.23
N GLY A 133 -10.06 18.11 5.28
CA GLY A 133 -11.30 17.99 6.04
C GLY A 133 -11.39 18.82 7.29
N GLU A 134 -10.45 19.69 7.54
CA GLU A 134 -10.48 20.53 8.75
C GLU A 134 -11.30 21.76 8.54
N ASP A 135 -11.19 22.31 9.35
CA ASP A 135 -11.42 23.35 9.44
C ASP A 135 -11.13 23.96 10.22
N ARG A 136 -10.61 23.79 10.27
CA ARG A 136 -10.28 24.15 10.70
C ARG A 136 -10.09 24.48 11.62
N HIS A 137 -10.20 24.43 11.80
CA HIS A 137 -9.83 24.71 12.57
C HIS A 137 -9.64 25.17 13.03
N GLY A 138 -9.89 25.47 12.86
CA GLY A 138 -9.69 25.90 13.35
C GLY A 138 -9.66 26.06 13.93
N ASP A 139 -10.13 25.98 13.78
CA ASP A 139 -9.98 26.13 14.40
C ASP A 139 -9.79 26.07 14.93
N GLY A 140 -10.02 26.09 15.01
CA GLY A 140 -9.78 26.02 15.41
C GLY A 140 -9.77 25.68 16.03
N SER A 141 -10.10 25.60 16.08
CA SER A 141 -10.05 25.35 16.37
C SER A 141 -10.06 24.96 16.83
N ARG A 142 -10.34 24.52 17.09
CA ARG A 142 -10.44 24.24 16.88
C ARG A 142 -10.20 24.30 17.11
#